data_f8e758cd64ba849f1200443c59255170
#
_entry.id   f8e758cd64ba849f1200443c59255170
#
_cell.length_a   1.000
_cell.length_b   1.000
_cell.length_c   1.000
_cell.angle_alpha   90.00
_cell.angle_beta   90.00
_cell.angle_gamma   90.00
#
_symmetry.space_group_name_H-M   'P 1'
#
loop_
_entity.id
_entity.type
_entity.pdbx_description
1 polymer ?
#
loop_
_entity_poly.entity_id
_entity_poly.type
_entity_poly.pdbx_seq_one_letter_code
_entity_poly.pdbx_strand_id
1 'polypeptide(L)'
;MRMAIAVFLVVVSSASCGGDGSGTPAATSGVDKSKVWSGLTTAEKGTVCDWVASLYGGYGKTIDCHNGQTVGSTATQQACIDSVPATCAATVGEIEQCSMQGMCPDPTVGLACLITACQ
;
A
#
# COMPACT_ATOMS: atom_id res chain seq x y z
N MET A 1 29.12 -17.33 -48.42
CA MET A 1 29.38 -16.72 -47.10
C MET A 1 28.05 -16.23 -46.53
N ARG A 2 27.53 -16.94 -45.59
CA ARG A 2 26.31 -16.52 -44.91
C ARG A 2 26.71 -15.98 -43.56
N MET A 3 26.65 -14.69 -43.40
CA MET A 3 26.77 -14.03 -42.10
C MET A 3 25.53 -14.35 -41.29
N ALA A 4 25.67 -15.17 -40.29
CA ALA A 4 24.67 -15.33 -39.27
C ALA A 4 24.75 -14.14 -38.31
N ILE A 5 23.78 -13.24 -38.42
CA ILE A 5 23.58 -12.19 -37.44
C ILE A 5 22.90 -12.85 -36.26
N ALA A 6 23.69 -13.14 -35.24
CA ALA A 6 23.15 -13.51 -33.96
C ALA A 6 22.48 -12.28 -33.35
N VAL A 7 21.19 -12.21 -33.44
CA VAL A 7 20.41 -11.24 -32.68
C VAL A 7 20.46 -11.70 -31.22
N PHE A 8 21.34 -11.11 -30.48
CA PHE A 8 21.27 -11.19 -29.01
C PHE A 8 20.03 -10.44 -28.58
N LEU A 9 18.96 -11.18 -28.36
CA LEU A 9 17.84 -10.70 -27.58
C LEU A 9 18.35 -10.56 -26.15
N VAL A 10 18.80 -9.36 -25.80
CA VAL A 10 18.96 -9.01 -24.41
C VAL A 10 17.54 -8.90 -23.84
N VAL A 11 17.09 -10.00 -23.28
CA VAL A 11 15.96 -9.95 -22.37
C VAL A 11 16.44 -9.16 -21.16
N VAL A 12 16.22 -7.85 -21.19
CA VAL A 12 16.24 -7.07 -20.00
C VAL A 12 15.03 -7.54 -19.19
N SER A 13 15.23 -8.60 -18.42
CA SER A 13 14.33 -8.83 -17.31
C SER A 13 14.49 -7.60 -16.43
N SER A 14 13.62 -6.63 -16.61
CA SER A 14 13.41 -5.63 -15.62
C SER A 14 13.03 -6.43 -14.38
N ALA A 15 13.99 -6.62 -13.50
CA ALA A 15 13.71 -7.11 -12.19
C ALA A 15 12.71 -6.10 -11.63
N SER A 16 11.42 -6.43 -11.70
CA SER A 16 10.44 -5.71 -10.96
C SER A 16 10.96 -5.68 -9.54
N CYS A 17 11.09 -4.52 -8.97
CA CYS A 17 11.65 -4.30 -7.66
C CYS A 17 10.77 -4.88 -6.56
N GLY A 18 9.99 -5.91 -6.89
CA GLY A 18 9.18 -6.59 -5.91
C GLY A 18 10.09 -7.36 -4.97
N GLY A 19 10.27 -6.89 -3.76
CA GLY A 19 10.63 -7.73 -2.66
C GLY A 19 12.07 -7.72 -2.18
N ASP A 20 12.90 -6.78 -2.57
CA ASP A 20 14.21 -6.64 -1.93
C ASP A 20 14.16 -5.98 -0.55
N GLY A 21 13.00 -5.54 -0.10
CA GLY A 21 12.76 -5.03 1.25
C GLY A 21 13.47 -3.72 1.58
N SER A 22 14.33 -3.23 0.74
CA SER A 22 15.08 -1.99 0.95
C SER A 22 14.57 -0.83 0.09
N GLY A 23 13.60 -1.10 -0.77
CA GLY A 23 13.05 -0.12 -1.69
C GLY A 23 12.08 0.86 -1.03
N THR A 24 11.94 2.02 -1.63
CA THR A 24 10.86 2.95 -1.32
C THR A 24 9.51 2.26 -1.63
N PRO A 25 8.52 2.34 -0.73
CA PRO A 25 7.20 1.81 -1.02
C PRO A 25 6.63 2.41 -2.31
N ALA A 26 5.86 1.62 -3.05
CA ALA A 26 5.17 2.12 -4.22
C ALA A 26 4.26 3.30 -3.83
N ALA A 27 4.10 4.27 -4.74
CA ALA A 27 3.27 5.44 -4.48
C ALA A 27 1.77 5.10 -4.37
N THR A 28 1.35 3.97 -4.90
CA THR A 28 -0.04 3.51 -4.90
C THR A 28 -0.12 2.00 -4.73
N SER A 29 -1.30 1.52 -4.33
CA SER A 29 -1.57 0.08 -4.19
C SER A 29 -1.66 -0.66 -5.53
N GLY A 30 -1.85 0.06 -6.63
CA GLY A 30 -2.13 -0.53 -7.95
C GLY A 30 -3.60 -0.89 -8.18
N VAL A 31 -4.46 -0.79 -7.17
CA VAL A 31 -5.90 -0.92 -7.32
C VAL A 31 -6.48 0.38 -7.88
N ASP A 32 -7.51 0.29 -8.72
CA ASP A 32 -8.15 1.47 -9.32
C ASP A 32 -8.61 2.43 -8.22
N LYS A 33 -8.11 3.66 -8.29
CA LYS A 33 -8.36 4.71 -7.30
C LYS A 33 -9.82 5.15 -7.22
N SER A 34 -10.58 4.96 -8.28
CA SER A 34 -12.01 5.34 -8.33
C SER A 34 -12.92 4.31 -7.68
N LYS A 35 -12.44 3.11 -7.42
CA LYS A 35 -13.23 2.08 -6.75
C LYS A 35 -13.47 2.41 -5.30
N VAL A 36 -14.68 2.15 -4.84
CA VAL A 36 -15.07 2.35 -3.44
C VAL A 36 -14.75 1.09 -2.64
N TRP A 37 -14.24 1.25 -1.43
CA TRP A 37 -13.86 0.14 -0.56
C TRP A 37 -14.95 -0.92 -0.41
N SER A 38 -16.19 -0.49 -0.20
CA SER A 38 -17.33 -1.41 -0.03
C SER A 38 -17.61 -2.27 -1.27
N GLY A 39 -17.16 -1.84 -2.44
CA GLY A 39 -17.29 -2.57 -3.71
C GLY A 39 -16.08 -3.39 -4.10
N LEU A 40 -15.00 -3.36 -3.32
CA LEU A 40 -13.79 -4.14 -3.61
C LEU A 40 -14.00 -5.62 -3.31
N THR A 41 -13.36 -6.46 -4.13
CA THR A 41 -13.22 -7.88 -3.78
C THR A 41 -12.28 -8.05 -2.59
N THR A 42 -12.34 -9.19 -1.93
CA THR A 42 -11.40 -9.50 -0.84
C THR A 42 -9.95 -9.44 -1.31
N ALA A 43 -9.67 -9.91 -2.52
CA ALA A 43 -8.33 -9.84 -3.12
C ALA A 43 -7.87 -8.39 -3.32
N GLU A 44 -8.74 -7.52 -3.82
CA GLU A 44 -8.43 -6.10 -3.99
C GLU A 44 -8.21 -5.39 -2.65
N LYS A 45 -9.04 -5.68 -1.64
CA LYS A 45 -8.83 -5.19 -0.26
C LYS A 45 -7.49 -5.63 0.28
N GLY A 46 -7.13 -6.90 0.08
CA GLY A 46 -5.83 -7.44 0.45
C GLY A 46 -4.67 -6.70 -0.21
N THR A 47 -4.78 -6.37 -1.49
CA THR A 47 -3.76 -5.63 -2.22
C THR A 47 -3.58 -4.22 -1.65
N VAL A 48 -4.66 -3.52 -1.33
CA VAL A 48 -4.59 -2.20 -0.67
C VAL A 48 -3.93 -2.33 0.70
N CYS A 49 -4.30 -3.32 1.49
CA CYS A 49 -3.72 -3.56 2.81
C CYS A 49 -2.23 -3.91 2.74
N ASP A 50 -1.81 -4.72 1.76
CA ASP A 50 -0.39 -5.04 1.54
C ASP A 50 0.41 -3.77 1.25
N TRP A 51 -0.14 -2.88 0.44
CA TRP A 51 0.49 -1.60 0.18
C TRP A 51 0.59 -0.74 1.45
N VAL A 52 -0.50 -0.62 2.21
CA VAL A 52 -0.49 0.13 3.48
C VAL A 52 0.57 -0.44 4.42
N ALA A 53 0.64 -1.76 4.57
CA ALA A 53 1.65 -2.39 5.40
C ALA A 53 3.08 -2.08 4.92
N SER A 54 3.28 -1.99 3.61
CA SER A 54 4.59 -1.67 3.02
C SER A 54 5.11 -0.29 3.42
N LEU A 55 4.20 0.65 3.73
CA LEU A 55 4.60 1.98 4.24
C LEU A 55 5.33 1.91 5.57
N TYR A 56 5.11 0.85 6.34
CA TYR A 56 5.71 0.60 7.65
C TYR A 56 6.81 -0.47 7.62
N GLY A 57 7.12 -1.01 6.45
CA GLY A 57 8.10 -2.08 6.30
C GLY A 57 7.51 -3.49 6.38
N GLY A 58 6.20 -3.64 6.42
CA GLY A 58 5.48 -4.91 6.46
C GLY A 58 4.46 -4.99 7.58
N TYR A 59 3.73 -6.11 7.62
CA TYR A 59 2.76 -6.36 8.69
C TYR A 59 3.45 -6.49 10.05
N GLY A 60 2.81 -5.96 11.08
CA GLY A 60 3.31 -6.01 12.45
C GLY A 60 4.53 -5.12 12.72
N LYS A 61 4.89 -4.26 11.79
CA LYS A 61 6.02 -3.33 11.93
C LYS A 61 5.54 -1.97 12.45
N THR A 62 6.43 -1.30 13.16
CA THR A 62 6.18 0.05 13.71
C THR A 62 7.32 0.99 13.33
N ILE A 63 6.98 2.27 13.26
CA ILE A 63 7.93 3.35 13.05
C ILE A 63 7.83 4.29 14.23
N ASP A 64 8.97 4.64 14.83
CA ASP A 64 9.05 5.67 15.86
C ASP A 64 9.15 7.05 15.19
N CYS A 65 8.21 7.91 15.50
CA CYS A 65 8.18 9.28 14.98
C CYS A 65 9.11 10.26 15.73
N HIS A 66 9.85 9.79 16.74
CA HIS A 66 10.78 10.61 17.54
C HIS A 66 10.14 11.78 18.30
N ASN A 67 8.84 11.76 18.47
CA ASN A 67 8.10 12.77 19.24
C ASN A 67 7.27 12.14 20.38
N GLY A 68 7.59 10.92 20.77
CA GLY A 68 6.84 10.13 21.73
C GLY A 68 5.70 9.33 21.12
N GLN A 69 5.51 9.40 19.81
CA GLN A 69 4.50 8.65 19.08
C GLN A 69 5.12 7.57 18.21
N THR A 70 4.42 6.46 18.09
CA THR A 70 4.72 5.40 17.13
C THR A 70 3.54 5.19 16.22
N VAL A 71 3.81 4.78 15.00
CA VAL A 71 2.80 4.39 14.02
C VAL A 71 3.15 3.01 13.47
N GLY A 72 2.15 2.20 13.21
CA GLY A 72 2.41 0.84 12.76
C GLY A 72 1.30 0.26 11.93
N SER A 73 1.65 -0.80 11.22
CA SER A 73 0.71 -1.62 10.46
C SER A 73 -0.01 -2.61 11.38
N THR A 74 -1.13 -3.13 10.89
CA THR A 74 -1.80 -4.27 11.53
C THR A 74 -0.91 -5.51 11.51
N ALA A 75 -1.20 -6.46 12.39
CA ALA A 75 -0.40 -7.68 12.49
C ALA A 75 -0.53 -8.59 11.26
N THR A 76 -1.69 -8.56 10.59
CA THR A 76 -2.00 -9.41 9.43
C THR A 76 -2.81 -8.63 8.39
N GLN A 77 -2.83 -9.16 7.16
CA GLN A 77 -3.69 -8.64 6.10
C GLN A 77 -5.17 -8.66 6.50
N GLN A 78 -5.63 -9.75 7.09
CA GLN A 78 -7.03 -9.88 7.52
C GLN A 78 -7.39 -8.84 8.58
N ALA A 79 -6.51 -8.58 9.53
CA ALA A 79 -6.73 -7.55 10.55
C ALA A 79 -6.84 -6.15 9.91
N CYS A 80 -6.08 -5.88 8.87
CA CYS A 80 -6.20 -4.64 8.10
C CYS A 80 -7.55 -4.55 7.40
N ILE A 81 -7.96 -5.61 6.71
CA ILE A 81 -9.26 -5.65 6.01
C ILE A 81 -10.39 -5.40 7.01
N ASP A 82 -10.33 -6.05 8.16
CA ASP A 82 -11.35 -5.95 9.20
C ASP A 82 -11.36 -4.59 9.91
N SER A 83 -10.26 -3.86 9.88
CA SER A 83 -10.14 -2.54 10.51
C SER A 83 -10.90 -1.44 9.76
N VAL A 84 -11.20 -1.66 8.50
CA VAL A 84 -11.99 -0.73 7.68
C VAL A 84 -13.42 -1.26 7.60
N PRO A 85 -14.43 -0.47 7.96
CA PRO A 85 -15.83 -0.92 7.87
C PRO A 85 -16.17 -1.41 6.46
N ALA A 86 -16.84 -2.55 6.36
CA ALA A 86 -17.25 -3.11 5.08
C ALA A 86 -18.11 -2.15 4.25
N THR A 87 -18.80 -1.24 4.91
CA THR A 87 -19.66 -0.22 4.32
C THR A 87 -18.96 1.09 4.02
N CYS A 88 -17.64 1.17 4.23
CA CYS A 88 -16.88 2.39 4.00
C CYS A 88 -17.06 2.89 2.56
N ALA A 89 -17.50 4.15 2.43
CA ALA A 89 -17.75 4.78 1.14
C ALA A 89 -16.50 5.45 0.53
N ALA A 90 -15.36 5.38 1.21
CA ALA A 90 -14.11 5.93 0.70
C ALA A 90 -13.64 5.19 -0.54
N THR A 91 -13.11 5.95 -1.51
CA THR A 91 -12.42 5.38 -2.66
C THR A 91 -11.05 4.87 -2.28
N VAL A 92 -10.47 3.99 -3.11
CA VAL A 92 -9.09 3.54 -2.93
C VAL A 92 -8.13 4.72 -2.90
N GLY A 93 -8.31 5.72 -3.77
CA GLY A 93 -7.48 6.92 -3.78
C GLY A 93 -7.54 7.71 -2.47
N GLU A 94 -8.71 7.82 -1.88
CA GLU A 94 -8.89 8.48 -0.57
C GLU A 94 -8.21 7.69 0.55
N ILE A 95 -8.33 6.36 0.54
CA ILE A 95 -7.67 5.49 1.52
C ILE A 95 -6.15 5.60 1.40
N GLU A 96 -5.62 5.59 0.20
CA GLU A 96 -4.19 5.76 -0.04
C GLU A 96 -3.71 7.12 0.48
N GLN A 97 -4.44 8.20 0.18
CA GLN A 97 -4.10 9.54 0.65
C GLN A 97 -4.15 9.63 2.18
N CYS A 98 -5.19 9.11 2.80
CA CYS A 98 -5.31 9.09 4.26
C CYS A 98 -4.20 8.28 4.92
N SER A 99 -3.80 7.16 4.31
CA SER A 99 -2.71 6.33 4.81
C SER A 99 -1.37 7.08 4.77
N MET A 100 -1.12 7.84 3.71
CA MET A 100 0.09 8.67 3.64
C MET A 100 0.08 9.80 4.69
N GLN A 101 -1.07 10.37 4.98
CA GLN A 101 -1.21 11.38 6.05
C GLN A 101 -1.05 10.77 7.45
N GLY A 102 -1.30 9.48 7.60
CA GLY A 102 -1.16 8.75 8.85
C GLY A 102 0.29 8.41 9.21
N MET A 103 1.25 8.86 8.43
CA MET A 103 2.66 8.69 8.74
C MET A 103 3.15 9.76 9.71
N CYS A 104 4.39 9.64 10.18
CA CYS A 104 4.99 10.66 11.02
C CYS A 104 4.92 12.07 10.34
N PRO A 105 4.83 13.14 11.09
CA PRO A 105 4.96 13.20 12.56
C PRO A 105 3.66 13.00 13.35
N ASP A 106 2.51 13.05 12.72
CA ASP A 106 1.22 12.96 13.42
C ASP A 106 0.31 11.91 12.78
N PRO A 107 0.34 10.66 13.27
CA PRO A 107 -0.49 9.59 12.73
C PRO A 107 -2.00 9.79 12.96
N THR A 108 -2.41 10.64 13.88
CA THR A 108 -3.82 10.90 14.15
C THR A 108 -4.52 11.60 13.00
N VAL A 109 -3.79 12.35 12.19
CA VAL A 109 -4.32 13.03 11.00
C VAL A 109 -4.84 12.00 9.98
N GLY A 110 -4.12 10.91 9.77
CA GLY A 110 -4.54 9.85 8.86
C GLY A 110 -5.80 9.12 9.34
N LEU A 111 -5.89 8.86 10.64
CA LEU A 111 -7.08 8.24 11.22
C LEU A 111 -8.31 9.15 11.07
N ALA A 112 -8.20 10.42 11.36
CA ALA A 112 -9.27 11.38 11.19
C ALA A 112 -9.70 11.50 9.72
N CYS A 113 -8.74 11.51 8.80
CA CYS A 113 -8.97 11.50 7.36
C CYS A 113 -9.82 10.28 6.95
N LEU A 114 -9.43 9.09 7.40
CA LEU A 114 -10.12 7.85 7.05
C LEU A 114 -11.53 7.79 7.62
N ILE A 115 -11.72 8.21 8.85
CA ILE A 115 -13.06 8.29 9.48
C ILE A 115 -13.98 9.19 8.66
N THR A 116 -13.49 10.36 8.27
CA THR A 116 -14.25 11.30 7.44
C THR A 116 -14.56 10.73 6.07
N ALA A 117 -13.60 10.10 5.42
CA ALA A 117 -13.76 9.53 4.09
C ALA A 117 -14.75 8.34 4.06
N CYS A 118 -14.84 7.59 5.15
CA CYS A 118 -15.76 6.45 5.27
C CYS A 118 -17.22 6.83 5.57
N GLN A 119 -17.49 8.07 5.85
CA GLN A 119 -18.86 8.54 6.14
C GLN A 119 -19.72 8.76 4.83
#